data_8ffc7a3db7cb4b1a5b193d76d6ee699b
#
_entry.id   8ffc7a3db7cb4b1a5b193d76d6ee699b
#
_cell.length_a   1.000
_cell.length_b   1.000
_cell.length_c   1.000
_cell.angle_alpha   90.00
_cell.angle_beta   90.00
_cell.angle_gamma   90.00
#
_symmetry.space_group_name_H-M   'P 1'
#
loop_
_entity.id
_entity.type
_entity.pdbx_description
1 polymer ?
#
loop_
_entity_poly.entity_id
_entity_poly.type
_entity_poly.pdbx_seq_one_letter_code
_entity_poly.pdbx_strand_id
1 'polypeptide(L)'
;MDEGRKSLTRFGARLRAVRLQRGLSQKDLACPGVSMSYVSRLESGERVPSPTVVRRLAEVLGVDPSELVVDEDRTAMQDEALAWCEALLAYHDGDLVLAVDLLETLGKRSDEEMFGWCVRWTRLVMLARQRDHEGLLLAAAKLRKSWSPGPAVDALVEILRASSLRRLARTAESVRAATEAVELASGDGERVRRVHTRALIALCAELTAAGRLADAEQVVDQLSARLPELGRDRLAISTWWVRAKVADRLGDRMEAAHCIREAVALLDDFNGDPEYRCRVRLAGASIALRTPGANLDEVVAMLDEVETTIAAMRRQDDLLAHARALRAELALRDGEVGRARELAEVALATGQLDAEQQLRCHLLLVRAADEVDPHGGGDARTALAALLENINPEGVDPLLWRDVARIALRKH
;
A
#
# COMPACT_ATOMS: atom_id res chain seq x y z
N MET A 1 32.33 21.50 3.57
CA MET A 1 33.70 21.78 4.14
C MET A 1 33.74 21.70 5.67
N ASP A 2 32.61 21.65 6.35
CA ASP A 2 32.52 21.64 7.83
C ASP A 2 32.61 20.23 8.45
N GLU A 3 32.06 19.21 7.80
CA GLU A 3 32.07 17.81 8.27
C GLU A 3 33.45 17.16 8.31
N GLY A 4 34.29 17.40 7.29
CA GLY A 4 35.65 16.91 7.29
C GLY A 4 36.49 17.48 8.43
N ARG A 5 36.17 18.67 8.90
CA ARG A 5 36.87 19.33 10.01
C ARG A 5 36.41 18.79 11.38
N LYS A 6 35.13 18.44 11.52
CA LYS A 6 34.56 17.80 12.73
C LYS A 6 35.14 16.37 12.92
N SER A 7 35.19 15.56 11.87
CA SER A 7 35.80 14.21 11.89
C SER A 7 37.29 14.23 12.26
N LEU A 8 38.05 15.21 11.76
CA LEU A 8 39.45 15.43 12.10
C LEU A 8 39.67 15.71 13.58
N THR A 9 38.86 16.58 14.15
CA THR A 9 38.93 16.97 15.57
C THR A 9 38.60 15.79 16.49
N ARG A 10 37.68 14.90 16.04
CA ARG A 10 37.26 13.71 16.79
C ARG A 10 38.32 12.62 16.83
N PHE A 11 38.95 12.27 15.68
CA PHE A 11 40.07 11.32 15.67
C PHE A 11 41.20 11.78 16.58
N GLY A 12 41.58 13.06 16.49
CA GLY A 12 42.66 13.64 17.32
C GLY A 12 42.32 13.57 18.82
N ALA A 13 41.10 13.91 19.21
CA ALA A 13 40.66 13.82 20.61
C ALA A 13 40.68 12.35 21.11
N ARG A 14 40.28 11.39 20.28
CA ARG A 14 40.30 9.97 20.62
C ARG A 14 41.70 9.40 20.74
N LEU A 15 42.56 9.70 19.77
CA LEU A 15 43.98 9.35 19.83
C LEU A 15 44.63 9.83 21.13
N ARG A 16 44.37 11.10 21.49
CA ARG A 16 44.85 11.70 22.75
C ARG A 16 44.30 10.98 23.99
N ALA A 17 42.99 10.67 24.00
CA ALA A 17 42.35 9.99 25.11
C ALA A 17 42.96 8.59 25.33
N VAL A 18 43.08 7.78 24.28
CA VAL A 18 43.66 6.43 24.35
C VAL A 18 45.11 6.49 24.77
N ARG A 19 45.88 7.41 24.23
CA ARG A 19 47.28 7.64 24.63
C ARG A 19 47.41 7.94 26.10
N LEU A 20 46.64 8.91 26.61
CA LEU A 20 46.66 9.29 28.03
C LEU A 20 46.22 8.14 28.95
N GLN A 21 45.20 7.38 28.54
CA GLN A 21 44.75 6.20 29.27
C GLN A 21 45.85 5.13 29.39
N ARG A 22 46.75 5.03 28.39
CA ARG A 22 47.91 4.15 28.41
C ARG A 22 49.15 4.77 29.09
N GLY A 23 49.05 6.00 29.58
CA GLY A 23 50.15 6.71 30.25
C GLY A 23 51.27 7.13 29.34
N LEU A 24 51.06 7.19 28.02
CA LEU A 24 52.06 7.47 27.01
C LEU A 24 52.15 8.97 26.69
N SER A 25 53.38 9.43 26.36
CA SER A 25 53.62 10.76 25.79
C SER A 25 53.42 10.77 24.26
N GLN A 26 53.32 11.94 23.65
CA GLN A 26 53.28 12.07 22.17
C GLN A 26 54.58 11.51 21.50
N LYS A 27 55.70 11.56 22.24
CA LYS A 27 56.96 11.01 21.76
C LYS A 27 56.97 9.49 21.69
N ASP A 28 56.26 8.84 22.61
CA ASP A 28 56.15 7.38 22.67
C ASP A 28 55.32 6.81 21.52
N LEU A 29 54.46 7.62 20.89
CA LEU A 29 53.71 7.26 19.70
C LEU A 29 54.51 7.43 18.39
N ALA A 30 55.74 8.00 18.46
CA ALA A 30 56.56 8.16 17.29
C ALA A 30 57.08 6.79 16.81
N CYS A 31 56.83 6.49 15.52
CA CYS A 31 57.22 5.25 14.86
C CYS A 31 57.64 5.51 13.42
N PRO A 32 58.19 4.53 12.68
CA PRO A 32 58.59 4.77 11.30
C PRO A 32 57.49 5.41 10.45
N GLY A 33 57.76 6.62 9.94
CA GLY A 33 56.78 7.42 9.16
C GLY A 33 55.79 8.26 9.99
N VAL A 34 55.86 8.25 11.33
CA VAL A 34 55.02 9.04 12.24
C VAL A 34 55.91 9.78 13.23
N SER A 35 56.18 11.05 13.01
CA SER A 35 56.98 11.88 13.92
C SER A 35 56.11 12.42 15.10
N MET A 36 56.74 12.80 16.19
CA MET A 36 56.08 13.44 17.33
C MET A 36 55.27 14.68 16.90
N SER A 37 55.83 15.52 16.02
CA SER A 37 55.14 16.70 15.48
C SER A 37 53.90 16.32 14.63
N TYR A 38 53.97 15.17 13.96
CA TYR A 38 52.80 14.64 13.21
C TYR A 38 51.73 14.14 14.15
N VAL A 39 52.08 13.43 15.25
CA VAL A 39 51.14 13.02 16.31
C VAL A 39 50.44 14.26 16.91
N SER A 40 51.20 15.32 17.23
CA SER A 40 50.66 16.57 17.74
C SER A 40 49.62 17.20 16.80
N ARG A 41 49.89 17.20 15.48
CA ARG A 41 48.95 17.71 14.46
C ARG A 41 47.75 16.81 14.25
N LEU A 42 47.87 15.51 14.47
CA LEU A 42 46.74 14.59 14.49
C LEU A 42 45.84 14.85 15.71
N GLU A 43 46.45 15.00 16.90
CA GLU A 43 45.69 15.27 18.13
C GLU A 43 45.02 16.66 18.14
N SER A 44 45.59 17.65 17.43
CA SER A 44 44.97 18.97 17.27
C SER A 44 43.90 19.01 16.16
N GLY A 45 43.73 17.93 15.39
CA GLY A 45 42.80 17.89 14.28
C GLY A 45 43.24 18.68 13.04
N GLU A 46 44.53 18.96 12.90
CA GLU A 46 45.10 19.68 11.75
C GLU A 46 45.44 18.78 10.56
N ARG A 47 45.47 17.46 10.78
CA ARG A 47 45.81 16.46 9.74
C ARG A 47 44.91 15.26 9.83
N VAL A 48 44.56 14.70 8.63
CA VAL A 48 43.90 13.41 8.47
C VAL A 48 44.95 12.30 8.49
N PRO A 49 44.85 11.27 9.32
CA PRO A 49 45.69 10.12 9.23
C PRO A 49 45.32 9.26 8.01
N SER A 50 46.37 8.71 7.33
CA SER A 50 46.06 7.63 6.37
C SER A 50 45.75 6.33 7.12
N PRO A 51 45.03 5.38 6.49
CA PRO A 51 44.74 4.05 7.09
C PRO A 51 46.01 3.33 7.58
N THR A 52 47.12 3.54 6.92
CA THR A 52 48.43 2.98 7.33
C THR A 52 48.93 3.63 8.61
N VAL A 53 48.74 4.93 8.79
CA VAL A 53 49.13 5.65 10.01
C VAL A 53 48.24 5.22 11.18
N VAL A 54 46.92 5.07 10.97
CA VAL A 54 45.99 4.58 11.99
C VAL A 54 46.42 3.21 12.52
N ARG A 55 46.75 2.25 11.63
CA ARG A 55 47.22 0.91 12.02
C ARG A 55 48.50 0.96 12.84
N ARG A 56 49.47 1.75 12.43
CA ARG A 56 50.74 1.90 13.17
C ARG A 56 50.56 2.51 14.56
N LEU A 57 49.70 3.52 14.67
CA LEU A 57 49.37 4.13 15.96
C LEU A 57 48.63 3.16 16.86
N ALA A 58 47.72 2.37 16.30
CA ALA A 58 47.00 1.32 17.03
C ALA A 58 47.96 0.22 17.54
N GLU A 59 48.91 -0.22 16.71
CA GLU A 59 49.97 -1.16 17.09
C GLU A 59 50.81 -0.63 18.28
N VAL A 60 51.27 0.65 18.23
CA VAL A 60 52.02 1.26 19.31
C VAL A 60 51.22 1.40 20.58
N LEU A 61 49.93 1.68 20.47
CA LEU A 61 48.99 1.82 21.59
C LEU A 61 48.51 0.46 22.14
N GLY A 62 48.70 -0.64 21.39
CA GLY A 62 48.25 -1.95 21.74
C GLY A 62 46.70 -2.03 21.75
N VAL A 63 46.03 -1.39 20.76
CA VAL A 63 44.57 -1.37 20.60
C VAL A 63 44.18 -1.80 19.18
N ASP A 64 42.92 -2.17 18.99
CA ASP A 64 42.43 -2.38 17.64
C ASP A 64 42.35 -1.04 16.89
N PRO A 65 42.72 -0.96 15.59
CA PRO A 65 42.58 0.25 14.79
C PRO A 65 41.18 0.88 14.82
N SER A 66 40.15 0.08 14.96
CA SER A 66 38.75 0.54 15.11
C SER A 66 38.50 1.34 16.40
N GLU A 67 39.31 1.14 17.44
CA GLU A 67 39.23 1.91 18.68
C GLU A 67 39.70 3.37 18.51
N LEU A 68 40.57 3.63 17.54
CA LEU A 68 41.07 4.98 17.22
C LEU A 68 40.13 5.70 16.25
N VAL A 69 39.49 4.95 15.41
CA VAL A 69 38.50 5.46 14.45
C VAL A 69 37.13 5.16 15.07
N VAL A 70 36.70 5.98 16.04
CA VAL A 70 35.31 5.97 16.48
C VAL A 70 34.50 6.58 15.38
N ASP A 71 33.89 5.72 14.64
CA ASP A 71 32.86 6.07 13.69
C ASP A 71 31.57 6.30 14.49
N GLU A 72 31.47 7.49 15.15
CA GLU A 72 30.21 7.90 15.79
C GLU A 72 29.10 7.93 14.75
N ASP A 73 29.44 8.25 13.50
CA ASP A 73 28.54 8.18 12.37
C ASP A 73 28.13 6.71 12.13
N ARG A 74 29.05 5.76 12.26
CA ARG A 74 28.74 4.33 12.15
C ARG A 74 27.88 3.83 13.32
N THR A 75 28.10 4.31 14.53
CA THR A 75 27.27 3.94 15.70
C THR A 75 25.88 4.58 15.55
N ALA A 76 25.79 5.84 15.19
CA ALA A 76 24.53 6.52 14.92
C ALA A 76 23.75 5.85 13.77
N MET A 77 24.43 5.50 12.68
CA MET A 77 23.87 4.77 11.55
C MET A 77 23.40 3.37 11.93
N GLN A 78 24.15 2.68 12.82
CA GLN A 78 23.73 1.38 13.35
C GLN A 78 22.49 1.52 14.23
N ASP A 79 22.41 2.52 15.10
CA ASP A 79 21.27 2.79 15.97
C ASP A 79 20.02 3.15 15.15
N GLU A 80 20.16 3.95 14.09
CA GLU A 80 19.08 4.27 13.15
C GLU A 80 18.60 3.02 12.39
N ALA A 81 19.55 2.19 11.92
CA ALA A 81 19.22 0.94 11.25
C ALA A 81 18.49 -0.04 12.18
N LEU A 82 18.92 -0.15 13.45
CA LEU A 82 18.24 -0.97 14.46
C LEU A 82 16.83 -0.46 14.74
N ALA A 83 16.65 0.84 14.91
CA ALA A 83 15.32 1.43 15.12
C ALA A 83 14.38 1.19 13.92
N TRP A 84 14.91 1.23 12.69
CA TRP A 84 14.15 0.85 11.50
C TRP A 84 13.79 -0.63 11.46
N CYS A 85 14.72 -1.52 11.85
CA CYS A 85 14.44 -2.95 11.98
C CYS A 85 13.36 -3.22 13.05
N GLU A 86 13.41 -2.53 14.20
CA GLU A 86 12.38 -2.62 15.25
C GLU A 86 11.02 -2.21 14.73
N ALA A 87 10.94 -1.13 13.95
CA ALA A 87 9.68 -0.70 13.32
C ALA A 87 9.14 -1.76 12.35
N LEU A 88 10.01 -2.40 11.56
CA LEU A 88 9.61 -3.48 10.66
C LEU A 88 9.17 -4.74 11.42
N LEU A 89 9.81 -5.07 12.54
CA LEU A 89 9.41 -6.18 13.40
C LEU A 89 8.05 -5.89 14.03
N ALA A 90 7.83 -4.70 14.58
CA ALA A 90 6.52 -4.29 15.10
C ALA A 90 5.42 -4.40 14.02
N TYR A 91 5.71 -3.97 12.78
CA TYR A 91 4.81 -4.15 11.64
C TYR A 91 4.53 -5.63 11.35
N HIS A 92 5.56 -6.49 11.38
CA HIS A 92 5.43 -7.93 11.16
C HIS A 92 4.57 -8.59 12.24
N ASP A 93 4.76 -8.18 13.49
CA ASP A 93 4.01 -8.68 14.65
C ASP A 93 2.57 -8.13 14.72
N GLY A 94 2.21 -7.22 13.82
CA GLY A 94 0.87 -6.62 13.68
C GLY A 94 0.64 -5.42 14.59
N ASP A 95 1.66 -4.91 15.29
CA ASP A 95 1.60 -3.67 16.05
C ASP A 95 1.90 -2.47 15.15
N LEU A 96 0.88 -2.10 14.36
CA LEU A 96 0.98 -1.00 13.40
C LEU A 96 1.15 0.36 14.09
N VAL A 97 0.63 0.54 15.30
CA VAL A 97 0.74 1.80 16.05
C VAL A 97 2.19 2.02 16.44
N LEU A 98 2.80 1.03 17.10
CA LEU A 98 4.21 1.09 17.49
C LEU A 98 5.11 1.29 16.27
N ALA A 99 4.85 0.56 15.17
CA ALA A 99 5.63 0.68 13.94
C ALA A 99 5.62 2.11 13.37
N VAL A 100 4.46 2.77 13.34
CA VAL A 100 4.33 4.16 12.85
C VAL A 100 5.04 5.15 13.77
N ASP A 101 4.90 5.00 15.09
CA ASP A 101 5.53 5.89 16.07
C ASP A 101 7.07 5.81 16.01
N LEU A 102 7.61 4.59 15.90
CA LEU A 102 9.06 4.37 15.74
C LEU A 102 9.58 5.04 14.45
N LEU A 103 8.87 4.86 13.32
CA LEU A 103 9.25 5.49 12.05
C LEU A 103 9.11 7.03 12.07
N GLU A 104 8.12 7.57 12.77
CA GLU A 104 7.99 9.01 12.92
C GLU A 104 9.17 9.59 13.72
N THR A 105 9.54 8.91 14.81
CA THR A 105 10.67 9.31 15.65
C THR A 105 11.99 9.24 14.88
N LEU A 106 12.21 8.14 14.15
CA LEU A 106 13.39 7.93 13.33
C LEU A 106 13.49 8.96 12.20
N GLY A 107 12.39 9.24 11.50
CA GLY A 107 12.34 10.22 10.42
C GLY A 107 12.61 11.67 10.84
N LYS A 108 12.50 11.99 12.14
CA LYS A 108 12.87 13.30 12.71
C LYS A 108 14.36 13.39 13.07
N ARG A 109 15.02 12.24 13.30
CA ARG A 109 16.41 12.15 13.80
C ARG A 109 17.42 11.88 12.69
N SER A 110 16.99 11.27 11.57
CA SER A 110 17.88 10.91 10.49
C SER A 110 18.36 12.14 9.70
N ASP A 111 19.66 12.36 9.68
CA ASP A 111 20.33 13.42 8.93
C ASP A 111 20.69 12.99 7.49
N GLU A 112 20.65 11.69 7.17
CA GLU A 112 20.90 11.18 5.81
C GLU A 112 19.66 11.33 4.94
N GLU A 113 19.74 12.10 3.86
CA GLU A 113 18.60 12.41 2.98
C GLU A 113 17.94 11.16 2.41
N MET A 114 18.74 10.20 1.92
CA MET A 114 18.24 8.95 1.33
C MET A 114 17.57 8.07 2.38
N PHE A 115 18.24 7.81 3.51
CA PHE A 115 17.70 6.96 4.56
C PHE A 115 16.45 7.60 5.20
N GLY A 116 16.51 8.89 5.50
CA GLY A 116 15.37 9.65 6.00
C GLY A 116 14.18 9.63 5.03
N TRP A 117 14.42 9.64 3.71
CA TRP A 117 13.39 9.45 2.71
C TRP A 117 12.78 8.04 2.79
N CYS A 118 13.60 6.99 2.84
CA CYS A 118 13.14 5.60 2.95
C CYS A 118 12.29 5.37 4.20
N VAL A 119 12.68 5.93 5.35
CA VAL A 119 11.93 5.85 6.61
C VAL A 119 10.55 6.50 6.46
N ARG A 120 10.51 7.72 5.91
CA ARG A 120 9.25 8.44 5.67
C ARG A 120 8.35 7.73 4.66
N TRP A 121 8.91 7.14 3.61
CA TRP A 121 8.19 6.30 2.66
C TRP A 121 7.60 5.07 3.34
N THR A 122 8.38 4.35 4.15
CA THR A 122 7.92 3.17 4.89
C THR A 122 6.74 3.53 5.80
N ARG A 123 6.82 4.70 6.48
CA ARG A 123 5.71 5.23 7.28
C ARG A 123 4.44 5.46 6.45
N LEU A 124 4.54 6.00 5.21
CA LEU A 124 3.38 6.15 4.33
C LEU A 124 2.71 4.82 4.02
N VAL A 125 3.50 3.78 3.73
CA VAL A 125 2.98 2.43 3.47
C VAL A 125 2.24 1.88 4.69
N MET A 126 2.76 2.10 5.90
CA MET A 126 2.13 1.66 7.14
C MET A 126 0.83 2.42 7.43
N LEU A 127 0.79 3.74 7.24
CA LEU A 127 -0.43 4.54 7.37
C LEU A 127 -1.53 4.06 6.40
N ALA A 128 -1.14 3.71 5.17
CA ALA A 128 -2.07 3.12 4.21
C ALA A 128 -2.66 1.79 4.71
N ARG A 129 -1.85 0.95 5.36
CA ARG A 129 -2.30 -0.33 5.97
C ARG A 129 -3.18 -0.12 7.20
N GLN A 130 -2.90 0.89 8.01
CA GLN A 130 -3.76 1.30 9.14
C GLN A 130 -5.09 1.93 8.70
N ARG A 131 -5.24 2.25 7.39
CA ARG A 131 -6.36 3.02 6.83
C ARG A 131 -6.45 4.45 7.41
N ASP A 132 -5.34 4.97 7.91
CA ASP A 132 -5.23 6.39 8.30
C ASP A 132 -4.97 7.24 7.05
N HIS A 133 -6.04 7.50 6.30
CA HIS A 133 -5.97 8.21 5.03
C HIS A 133 -5.62 9.69 5.21
N GLU A 134 -6.12 10.35 6.25
CA GLU A 134 -5.79 11.74 6.54
C GLU A 134 -4.33 11.89 6.98
N GLY A 135 -3.86 11.03 7.88
CA GLY A 135 -2.46 10.98 8.30
C GLY A 135 -1.52 10.73 7.12
N LEU A 136 -1.90 9.84 6.20
CA LEU A 136 -1.15 9.59 4.97
C LEU A 136 -1.04 10.85 4.10
N LEU A 137 -2.13 11.57 3.86
CA LEU A 137 -2.12 12.79 3.05
C LEU A 137 -1.21 13.86 3.65
N LEU A 138 -1.25 14.04 4.98
CA LEU A 138 -0.38 14.97 5.69
C LEU A 138 1.10 14.57 5.59
N ALA A 139 1.40 13.28 5.77
CA ALA A 139 2.77 12.76 5.68
C ALA A 139 3.30 12.84 4.24
N ALA A 140 2.49 12.50 3.24
CA ALA A 140 2.85 12.62 1.83
C ALA A 140 3.12 14.08 1.42
N ALA A 141 2.31 15.04 1.90
CA ALA A 141 2.54 16.46 1.65
C ALA A 141 3.88 16.97 2.22
N LYS A 142 4.31 16.42 3.37
CA LYS A 142 5.63 16.71 3.95
C LYS A 142 6.75 16.07 3.13
N LEU A 143 6.58 14.81 2.73
CA LEU A 143 7.58 14.07 1.96
C LEU A 143 7.85 14.73 0.60
N ARG A 144 6.83 15.20 -0.10
CA ARG A 144 6.95 15.92 -1.39
C ARG A 144 7.72 17.25 -1.30
N LYS A 145 7.79 17.86 -0.13
CA LYS A 145 8.54 19.10 0.10
C LYS A 145 10.01 18.85 0.49
N SER A 146 10.34 17.62 0.79
CA SER A 146 11.71 17.22 1.11
C SER A 146 12.47 16.81 -0.15
N TRP A 147 13.76 16.54 0.01
CA TRP A 147 14.57 15.92 -1.02
C TRP A 147 13.93 14.60 -1.52
N SER A 148 14.02 14.34 -2.82
CA SER A 148 13.49 13.12 -3.45
C SER A 148 14.59 12.39 -4.21
N PRO A 149 14.61 11.03 -4.18
CA PRO A 149 15.52 10.22 -4.99
C PRO A 149 15.25 10.30 -6.50
N GLY A 150 14.08 10.81 -6.91
CA GLY A 150 13.75 10.98 -8.32
C GLY A 150 12.26 10.78 -8.64
N PRO A 151 11.84 11.17 -9.86
CA PRO A 151 10.42 11.27 -10.22
C PRO A 151 9.68 9.92 -10.17
N ALA A 152 10.31 8.81 -10.55
CA ALA A 152 9.67 7.50 -10.48
C ALA A 152 9.34 7.07 -9.03
N VAL A 153 10.09 7.56 -8.05
CA VAL A 153 9.84 7.30 -6.64
C VAL A 153 8.72 8.19 -6.13
N ASP A 154 8.69 9.46 -6.57
CA ASP A 154 7.60 10.38 -6.29
C ASP A 154 6.26 9.87 -6.86
N ALA A 155 6.28 9.21 -8.02
CA ALA A 155 5.11 8.55 -8.58
C ALA A 155 4.49 7.53 -7.61
N LEU A 156 5.30 6.78 -6.85
CA LEU A 156 4.79 5.85 -5.84
C LEU A 156 4.06 6.58 -4.69
N VAL A 157 4.52 7.77 -4.31
CA VAL A 157 3.85 8.61 -3.31
C VAL A 157 2.49 9.06 -3.84
N GLU A 158 2.42 9.50 -5.10
CA GLU A 158 1.17 9.93 -5.74
C GLU A 158 0.16 8.78 -5.88
N ILE A 159 0.62 7.55 -6.17
CA ILE A 159 -0.25 6.35 -6.18
C ILE A 159 -0.92 6.13 -4.81
N LEU A 160 -0.16 6.23 -3.71
CA LEU A 160 -0.74 6.09 -2.35
C LEU A 160 -1.69 7.25 -2.02
N ARG A 161 -1.34 8.48 -2.43
CA ARG A 161 -2.22 9.65 -2.27
C ARG A 161 -3.53 9.47 -3.03
N ALA A 162 -3.49 9.04 -4.28
CA ALA A 162 -4.66 8.81 -5.10
C ALA A 162 -5.64 7.84 -4.42
N SER A 163 -5.14 6.68 -3.97
CA SER A 163 -5.99 5.69 -3.30
C SER A 163 -6.60 6.20 -1.99
N SER A 164 -5.84 7.01 -1.21
CA SER A 164 -6.33 7.60 0.04
C SER A 164 -7.37 8.70 -0.20
N LEU A 165 -7.16 9.53 -1.23
CA LEU A 165 -8.13 10.56 -1.64
C LEU A 165 -9.46 9.94 -2.07
N ARG A 166 -9.42 8.83 -2.82
CA ARG A 166 -10.63 8.08 -3.18
C ARG A 166 -11.37 7.55 -1.95
N ARG A 167 -10.65 7.01 -0.96
CA ARG A 167 -11.25 6.54 0.29
C ARG A 167 -11.92 7.66 1.11
N LEU A 168 -11.47 8.88 0.94
CA LEU A 168 -12.06 10.09 1.53
C LEU A 168 -13.09 10.77 0.62
N ALA A 169 -13.55 10.08 -0.44
CA ALA A 169 -14.50 10.59 -1.43
C ALA A 169 -14.05 11.88 -2.15
N ARG A 170 -12.72 12.16 -2.19
CA ARG A 170 -12.12 13.32 -2.88
C ARG A 170 -11.78 12.94 -4.31
N THR A 171 -12.79 12.54 -5.10
CA THR A 171 -12.64 11.89 -6.41
C THR A 171 -11.81 12.70 -7.42
N ALA A 172 -12.09 13.99 -7.57
CA ALA A 172 -11.36 14.84 -8.52
C ALA A 172 -9.87 14.96 -8.19
N GLU A 173 -9.53 15.00 -6.91
CA GLU A 173 -8.14 15.06 -6.46
C GLU A 173 -7.44 13.71 -6.60
N SER A 174 -8.17 12.62 -6.39
CA SER A 174 -7.68 11.26 -6.60
C SER A 174 -7.25 11.05 -8.04
N VAL A 175 -8.09 11.40 -9.01
CA VAL A 175 -7.75 11.31 -10.45
C VAL A 175 -6.54 12.18 -10.79
N ARG A 176 -6.45 13.43 -10.27
CA ARG A 176 -5.27 14.28 -10.50
C ARG A 176 -3.98 13.67 -9.98
N ALA A 177 -4.00 13.13 -8.75
CA ALA A 177 -2.83 12.48 -8.17
C ALA A 177 -2.40 11.23 -8.97
N ALA A 178 -3.36 10.42 -9.45
CA ALA A 178 -3.05 9.27 -10.29
C ALA A 178 -2.50 9.68 -11.67
N THR A 179 -2.99 10.78 -12.26
CA THR A 179 -2.45 11.33 -13.51
C THR A 179 -1.02 11.83 -13.32
N GLU A 180 -0.75 12.59 -12.26
CA GLU A 180 0.60 13.04 -11.88
C GLU A 180 1.55 11.85 -11.70
N ALA A 181 1.08 10.74 -11.09
CA ALA A 181 1.88 9.53 -10.93
C ALA A 181 2.30 8.92 -12.28
N VAL A 182 1.43 8.92 -13.29
CA VAL A 182 1.75 8.42 -14.63
C VAL A 182 2.80 9.31 -15.31
N GLU A 183 2.67 10.63 -15.20
CA GLU A 183 3.61 11.60 -15.76
C GLU A 183 4.99 11.47 -15.11
N LEU A 184 5.06 11.38 -13.78
CA LEU A 184 6.29 11.22 -13.02
C LEU A 184 7.00 9.87 -13.30
N ALA A 185 6.25 8.83 -13.58
CA ALA A 185 6.79 7.51 -13.92
C ALA A 185 7.21 7.37 -15.38
N SER A 186 7.13 8.43 -16.19
CA SER A 186 7.61 8.43 -17.57
C SER A 186 9.14 8.35 -17.60
N GLY A 187 9.70 7.33 -18.28
CA GLY A 187 11.15 7.16 -18.39
C GLY A 187 11.56 5.75 -18.76
N ASP A 188 12.85 5.58 -19.00
CA ASP A 188 13.45 4.33 -19.43
C ASP A 188 13.90 3.46 -18.25
N GLY A 189 14.06 2.17 -18.52
CA GLY A 189 14.50 1.17 -17.54
C GLY A 189 13.37 0.30 -17.00
N GLU A 190 13.68 -0.96 -16.74
CA GLU A 190 12.69 -1.96 -16.32
C GLU A 190 11.94 -1.55 -15.04
N ARG A 191 12.68 -1.07 -14.03
CA ARG A 191 12.07 -0.65 -12.75
C ARG A 191 11.12 0.53 -12.94
N VAL A 192 11.49 1.52 -13.77
CA VAL A 192 10.63 2.68 -14.07
C VAL A 192 9.39 2.23 -14.84
N ARG A 193 9.52 1.36 -15.85
CA ARG A 193 8.37 0.78 -16.56
C ARG A 193 7.40 0.05 -15.63
N ARG A 194 7.90 -0.66 -14.61
CA ARG A 194 7.06 -1.31 -13.59
C ARG A 194 6.32 -0.30 -12.72
N VAL A 195 6.96 0.81 -12.34
CA VAL A 195 6.30 1.91 -11.62
C VAL A 195 5.23 2.56 -12.51
N HIS A 196 5.54 2.82 -13.78
CA HIS A 196 4.58 3.37 -14.73
C HIS A 196 3.35 2.47 -14.93
N THR A 197 3.56 1.15 -15.05
CA THR A 197 2.44 0.19 -15.10
C THR A 197 1.60 0.25 -13.82
N ARG A 198 2.22 0.37 -12.65
CA ARG A 198 1.52 0.54 -11.38
C ARG A 198 0.73 1.85 -11.32
N ALA A 199 1.28 2.94 -11.87
CA ALA A 199 0.60 4.23 -11.97
C ALA A 199 -0.60 4.17 -12.92
N LEU A 200 -0.48 3.50 -14.08
CA LEU A 200 -1.60 3.26 -15.00
C LEU A 200 -2.70 2.43 -14.35
N ILE A 201 -2.37 1.39 -13.59
CA ILE A 201 -3.35 0.58 -12.83
C ILE A 201 -4.11 1.48 -11.83
N ALA A 202 -3.39 2.34 -11.11
CA ALA A 202 -4.00 3.28 -10.18
C ALA A 202 -4.91 4.28 -10.92
N LEU A 203 -4.43 4.90 -12.01
CA LEU A 203 -5.22 5.84 -12.81
C LEU A 203 -6.49 5.19 -13.35
N CYS A 204 -6.40 3.97 -13.90
CA CYS A 204 -7.54 3.22 -14.39
C CYS A 204 -8.58 3.00 -13.27
N ALA A 205 -8.13 2.63 -12.07
CA ALA A 205 -9.02 2.42 -10.92
C ALA A 205 -9.71 3.71 -10.47
N GLU A 206 -8.99 4.85 -10.45
CA GLU A 206 -9.54 6.15 -10.06
C GLU A 206 -10.50 6.72 -11.11
N LEU A 207 -10.19 6.58 -12.41
CA LEU A 207 -11.09 6.95 -13.50
C LEU A 207 -12.39 6.13 -13.49
N THR A 208 -12.27 4.82 -13.24
CA THR A 208 -13.43 3.92 -13.11
C THR A 208 -14.31 4.33 -11.93
N ALA A 209 -13.72 4.65 -10.78
CA ALA A 209 -14.43 5.12 -9.60
C ALA A 209 -15.08 6.50 -9.82
N ALA A 210 -14.49 7.35 -10.65
CA ALA A 210 -15.02 8.65 -11.04
C ALA A 210 -16.09 8.58 -12.16
N GLY A 211 -16.44 7.39 -12.66
CA GLY A 211 -17.38 7.21 -13.76
C GLY A 211 -16.83 7.67 -15.13
N ARG A 212 -15.54 8.02 -15.23
CA ARG A 212 -14.87 8.43 -16.47
C ARG A 212 -14.46 7.21 -17.30
N LEU A 213 -15.47 6.44 -17.75
CA LEU A 213 -15.24 5.11 -18.33
C LEU A 213 -14.52 5.16 -19.68
N ALA A 214 -14.78 6.18 -20.53
CA ALA A 214 -14.08 6.33 -21.79
C ALA A 214 -12.56 6.58 -21.61
N ASP A 215 -12.19 7.38 -20.59
CA ASP A 215 -10.79 7.62 -20.26
C ASP A 215 -10.15 6.37 -19.65
N ALA A 216 -10.90 5.64 -18.82
CA ALA A 216 -10.44 4.37 -18.23
C ALA A 216 -10.17 3.31 -19.31
N GLU A 217 -11.00 3.23 -20.35
CA GLU A 217 -10.83 2.32 -21.49
C GLU A 217 -9.52 2.60 -22.25
N GLN A 218 -9.20 3.88 -22.49
CA GLN A 218 -7.91 4.26 -23.09
C GLN A 218 -6.70 3.82 -22.25
N VAL A 219 -6.81 3.89 -20.92
CA VAL A 219 -5.76 3.39 -20.02
C VAL A 219 -5.68 1.85 -20.04
N VAL A 220 -6.82 1.17 -20.17
CA VAL A 220 -6.90 -0.29 -20.33
C VAL A 220 -6.15 -0.73 -21.60
N ASP A 221 -6.27 0.00 -22.70
CA ASP A 221 -5.54 -0.31 -23.95
C ASP A 221 -4.02 -0.25 -23.74
N GLN A 222 -3.54 0.79 -23.05
CA GLN A 222 -2.12 0.92 -22.70
C GLN A 222 -1.63 -0.20 -21.76
N LEU A 223 -2.45 -0.61 -20.79
CA LEU A 223 -2.16 -1.72 -19.89
C LEU A 223 -2.13 -3.06 -20.62
N SER A 224 -3.06 -3.26 -21.56
CA SER A 224 -3.19 -4.48 -22.35
C SER A 224 -1.95 -4.70 -23.24
N ALA A 225 -1.43 -3.64 -23.83
CA ALA A 225 -0.20 -3.69 -24.63
C ALA A 225 1.04 -4.13 -23.78
N ARG A 226 0.99 -3.95 -22.46
CA ARG A 226 2.10 -4.31 -21.57
C ARG A 226 1.99 -5.72 -20.98
N LEU A 227 0.81 -6.35 -21.03
CA LEU A 227 0.59 -7.70 -20.47
C LEU A 227 1.63 -8.74 -20.88
N PRO A 228 2.05 -8.80 -22.17
CA PRO A 228 3.07 -9.77 -22.59
C PRO A 228 4.44 -9.59 -21.94
N GLU A 229 4.75 -8.38 -21.45
CA GLU A 229 6.00 -8.03 -20.77
C GLU A 229 5.94 -8.29 -19.26
N LEU A 230 4.72 -8.44 -18.70
CA LEU A 230 4.51 -8.73 -17.28
C LEU A 230 4.65 -10.22 -17.03
N GLY A 231 5.34 -10.56 -15.94
CA GLY A 231 5.38 -11.95 -15.45
C GLY A 231 4.05 -12.37 -14.83
N ARG A 232 4.06 -13.52 -14.15
CA ARG A 232 2.90 -14.03 -13.38
C ARG A 232 2.88 -13.39 -11.97
N ASP A 233 2.96 -12.08 -11.90
CA ASP A 233 3.10 -11.32 -10.66
C ASP A 233 1.87 -10.44 -10.36
N ARG A 234 1.96 -9.70 -9.25
CA ARG A 234 0.88 -8.80 -8.82
C ARG A 234 0.49 -7.76 -9.87
N LEU A 235 1.42 -7.30 -10.73
CA LEU A 235 1.09 -6.30 -11.76
C LEU A 235 0.21 -6.90 -12.84
N ALA A 236 0.52 -8.14 -13.28
CA ALA A 236 -0.32 -8.85 -14.24
C ALA A 236 -1.72 -9.10 -13.67
N ILE A 237 -1.81 -9.62 -12.44
CA ILE A 237 -3.10 -9.84 -11.76
C ILE A 237 -3.90 -8.53 -11.67
N SER A 238 -3.25 -7.44 -11.23
CA SER A 238 -3.92 -6.14 -11.08
C SER A 238 -4.34 -5.56 -12.43
N THR A 239 -3.57 -5.77 -13.49
CA THR A 239 -3.92 -5.35 -14.86
C THR A 239 -5.17 -6.07 -15.34
N TRP A 240 -5.25 -7.38 -15.21
CA TRP A 240 -6.44 -8.15 -15.55
C TRP A 240 -7.65 -7.74 -14.71
N TRP A 241 -7.44 -7.48 -13.42
CA TRP A 241 -8.51 -7.08 -12.50
C TRP A 241 -9.10 -5.69 -12.86
N VAL A 242 -8.27 -4.67 -13.15
CA VAL A 242 -8.82 -3.36 -13.54
C VAL A 242 -9.49 -3.40 -14.91
N ARG A 243 -9.00 -4.21 -15.87
CA ARG A 243 -9.70 -4.47 -17.14
C ARG A 243 -11.08 -5.08 -16.89
N ALA A 244 -11.16 -6.10 -16.05
CA ALA A 244 -12.42 -6.72 -15.67
C ALA A 244 -13.41 -5.69 -15.10
N LYS A 245 -12.94 -4.79 -14.22
CA LYS A 245 -13.76 -3.74 -13.63
C LYS A 245 -14.28 -2.75 -14.68
N VAL A 246 -13.43 -2.31 -15.61
CA VAL A 246 -13.84 -1.38 -16.67
C VAL A 246 -14.88 -2.04 -17.58
N ALA A 247 -14.64 -3.28 -18.04
CA ALA A 247 -15.58 -4.04 -18.86
C ALA A 247 -16.93 -4.23 -18.14
N ASP A 248 -16.91 -4.56 -16.85
CA ASP A 248 -18.12 -4.71 -16.02
C ASP A 248 -18.92 -3.38 -15.95
N ARG A 249 -18.25 -2.23 -15.76
CA ARG A 249 -18.87 -0.90 -15.74
C ARG A 249 -19.43 -0.46 -17.11
N LEU A 250 -18.80 -0.88 -18.18
CA LEU A 250 -19.29 -0.67 -19.55
C LEU A 250 -20.45 -1.60 -19.91
N GLY A 251 -20.72 -2.62 -19.09
CA GLY A 251 -21.80 -3.61 -19.30
C GLY A 251 -21.37 -4.82 -20.13
N ASP A 252 -20.12 -4.89 -20.55
CA ASP A 252 -19.57 -6.07 -21.23
C ASP A 252 -19.26 -7.20 -20.22
N ARG A 253 -20.32 -7.95 -19.88
CA ARG A 253 -20.25 -9.03 -18.89
C ARG A 253 -19.33 -10.18 -19.32
N MET A 254 -19.22 -10.43 -20.64
CA MET A 254 -18.40 -11.54 -21.14
C MET A 254 -16.92 -11.22 -21.07
N GLU A 255 -16.53 -10.01 -21.47
CA GLU A 255 -15.14 -9.54 -21.33
C GLU A 255 -14.76 -9.39 -19.84
N ALA A 256 -15.65 -8.87 -19.00
CA ALA A 256 -15.41 -8.80 -17.57
C ALA A 256 -15.14 -10.17 -16.95
N ALA A 257 -15.96 -11.18 -17.32
CA ALA A 257 -15.81 -12.55 -16.84
C ALA A 257 -14.52 -13.20 -17.38
N HIS A 258 -14.13 -12.91 -18.62
CA HIS A 258 -12.86 -13.39 -19.17
C HIS A 258 -11.69 -12.79 -18.38
N CYS A 259 -11.61 -11.47 -18.28
CA CYS A 259 -10.51 -10.78 -17.62
C CYS A 259 -10.36 -11.16 -16.13
N ILE A 260 -11.48 -11.32 -15.39
CA ILE A 260 -11.37 -11.70 -13.99
C ILE A 260 -10.94 -13.15 -13.80
N ARG A 261 -11.32 -14.07 -14.70
CA ARG A 261 -10.81 -15.44 -14.67
C ARG A 261 -9.31 -15.51 -14.87
N GLU A 262 -8.77 -14.70 -15.81
CA GLU A 262 -7.31 -14.59 -16.00
C GLU A 262 -6.63 -14.08 -14.72
N ALA A 263 -7.21 -13.06 -14.06
CA ALA A 263 -6.68 -12.56 -12.79
C ALA A 263 -6.70 -13.63 -11.68
N VAL A 264 -7.79 -14.38 -11.55
CA VAL A 264 -7.94 -15.45 -10.54
C VAL A 264 -6.98 -16.61 -10.81
N ALA A 265 -6.83 -17.03 -12.07
CA ALA A 265 -5.91 -18.12 -12.45
C ALA A 265 -4.43 -17.80 -12.12
N LEU A 266 -4.06 -16.52 -12.16
CA LEU A 266 -2.71 -16.10 -11.75
C LEU A 266 -2.48 -16.15 -10.24
N LEU A 267 -3.55 -16.21 -9.42
CA LEU A 267 -3.41 -16.28 -7.95
C LEU A 267 -2.84 -17.60 -7.46
N ASP A 268 -2.96 -18.68 -8.24
CA ASP A 268 -2.47 -20.01 -7.84
C ASP A 268 -0.94 -20.02 -7.72
N ASP A 269 -0.25 -19.24 -8.56
CA ASP A 269 1.20 -19.07 -8.52
C ASP A 269 1.66 -17.89 -7.65
N PHE A 270 0.71 -17.10 -7.11
CA PHE A 270 0.99 -15.89 -6.36
C PHE A 270 0.95 -16.12 -4.85
N ASN A 271 2.12 -16.32 -4.23
CA ASN A 271 2.29 -16.47 -2.78
C ASN A 271 2.36 -15.13 -2.02
N GLY A 272 1.66 -14.11 -2.51
CA GLY A 272 1.66 -12.78 -1.89
C GLY A 272 0.55 -12.60 -0.85
N ASP A 273 0.30 -11.34 -0.53
CA ASP A 273 -0.64 -10.85 0.48
C ASP A 273 -2.01 -11.57 0.45
N PRO A 274 -2.39 -12.30 1.51
CA PRO A 274 -3.66 -13.02 1.57
C PRO A 274 -4.89 -12.10 1.42
N GLU A 275 -4.83 -10.88 1.96
CA GLU A 275 -5.89 -9.89 1.81
C GLU A 275 -6.11 -9.54 0.34
N TYR A 276 -5.04 -9.32 -0.40
CA TYR A 276 -5.11 -9.06 -1.84
C TYR A 276 -5.72 -10.22 -2.62
N ARG A 277 -5.33 -11.46 -2.32
CA ARG A 277 -5.90 -12.68 -2.91
C ARG A 277 -7.41 -12.77 -2.67
N CYS A 278 -7.86 -12.53 -1.44
CA CYS A 278 -9.28 -12.48 -1.10
C CYS A 278 -10.02 -11.42 -1.91
N ARG A 279 -9.46 -10.20 -2.04
CA ARG A 279 -10.09 -9.10 -2.80
C ARG A 279 -10.27 -9.44 -4.28
N VAL A 280 -9.29 -10.11 -4.92
CA VAL A 280 -9.41 -10.53 -6.33
C VAL A 280 -10.48 -11.61 -6.46
N ARG A 281 -10.55 -12.62 -5.58
CA ARG A 281 -11.57 -13.66 -5.59
C ARG A 281 -12.98 -13.11 -5.33
N LEU A 282 -13.14 -12.18 -4.39
CA LEU A 282 -14.42 -11.51 -4.16
C LEU A 282 -14.88 -10.72 -5.39
N ALA A 283 -13.95 -10.06 -6.08
CA ALA A 283 -14.27 -9.40 -7.36
C ALA A 283 -14.67 -10.43 -8.43
N GLY A 284 -13.98 -11.59 -8.48
CA GLY A 284 -14.31 -12.71 -9.36
C GLY A 284 -15.73 -13.23 -9.11
N ALA A 285 -16.05 -13.56 -7.86
CA ALA A 285 -17.36 -14.03 -7.45
C ALA A 285 -18.45 -12.98 -7.78
N SER A 286 -18.19 -11.70 -7.50
CA SER A 286 -19.12 -10.60 -7.80
C SER A 286 -19.40 -10.46 -9.30
N ILE A 287 -18.39 -10.53 -10.17
CA ILE A 287 -18.56 -10.45 -11.63
C ILE A 287 -19.26 -11.71 -12.15
N ALA A 288 -18.86 -12.89 -11.69
CA ALA A 288 -19.48 -14.16 -12.09
C ALA A 288 -20.98 -14.20 -11.76
N LEU A 289 -21.38 -13.75 -10.56
CA LEU A 289 -22.78 -13.64 -10.18
C LEU A 289 -23.60 -12.74 -11.13
N ARG A 290 -22.99 -11.79 -11.80
CA ARG A 290 -23.68 -10.90 -12.76
C ARG A 290 -23.59 -11.36 -14.20
N THR A 291 -22.78 -12.38 -14.49
CA THR A 291 -22.56 -12.88 -15.83
C THR A 291 -23.59 -13.96 -16.17
N PRO A 292 -24.34 -13.82 -17.26
CA PRO A 292 -25.28 -14.87 -17.70
C PRO A 292 -24.56 -16.19 -17.97
N GLY A 293 -25.10 -17.28 -17.42
CA GLY A 293 -24.55 -18.64 -17.65
C GLY A 293 -23.24 -18.91 -16.92
N ALA A 294 -22.83 -18.08 -15.97
CA ALA A 294 -21.66 -18.35 -15.15
C ALA A 294 -21.84 -19.64 -14.32
N ASN A 295 -20.74 -20.35 -14.12
CA ASN A 295 -20.68 -21.53 -13.28
C ASN A 295 -20.75 -21.10 -11.79
N LEU A 296 -21.86 -21.43 -11.11
CA LEU A 296 -22.04 -21.08 -9.70
C LEU A 296 -21.15 -21.91 -8.76
N ASP A 297 -20.74 -23.12 -9.16
CA ASP A 297 -19.80 -23.91 -8.36
C ASP A 297 -18.44 -23.23 -8.24
N GLU A 298 -17.97 -22.51 -9.27
CA GLU A 298 -16.77 -21.70 -9.20
C GLU A 298 -16.94 -20.52 -8.23
N VAL A 299 -18.13 -19.92 -8.17
CA VAL A 299 -18.42 -18.84 -7.22
C VAL A 299 -18.38 -19.38 -5.79
N VAL A 300 -18.99 -20.55 -5.55
CA VAL A 300 -18.94 -21.23 -4.24
C VAL A 300 -17.50 -21.48 -3.83
N ALA A 301 -16.69 -22.08 -4.72
CA ALA A 301 -15.29 -22.40 -4.45
C ALA A 301 -14.47 -21.13 -4.11
N MET A 302 -14.65 -20.04 -4.86
CA MET A 302 -13.98 -18.75 -4.56
C MET A 302 -14.38 -18.20 -3.18
N LEU A 303 -15.64 -18.29 -2.80
CA LEU A 303 -16.14 -17.80 -1.51
C LEU A 303 -15.66 -18.70 -0.35
N ASP A 304 -15.64 -20.04 -0.50
CA ASP A 304 -15.11 -20.96 0.49
C ASP A 304 -13.62 -20.72 0.77
N GLU A 305 -12.83 -20.47 -0.27
CA GLU A 305 -11.40 -20.16 -0.13
C GLU A 305 -11.16 -18.81 0.54
N VAL A 306 -12.00 -17.80 0.23
CA VAL A 306 -11.96 -16.49 0.90
C VAL A 306 -12.27 -16.65 2.38
N GLU A 307 -13.36 -17.33 2.75
CA GLU A 307 -13.78 -17.53 4.15
C GLU A 307 -12.74 -18.31 4.94
N THR A 308 -12.15 -19.37 4.35
CA THR A 308 -11.04 -20.15 4.93
C THR A 308 -9.82 -19.27 5.18
N THR A 309 -9.47 -18.43 4.19
CA THR A 309 -8.32 -17.52 4.31
C THR A 309 -8.55 -16.47 5.40
N ILE A 310 -9.77 -15.87 5.45
CA ILE A 310 -10.13 -14.86 6.47
C ILE A 310 -10.10 -15.48 7.87
N ALA A 311 -10.55 -16.73 8.05
CA ALA A 311 -10.51 -17.40 9.33
C ALA A 311 -9.09 -17.56 9.91
N ALA A 312 -8.08 -17.61 9.05
CA ALA A 312 -6.67 -17.65 9.43
C ALA A 312 -6.05 -16.25 9.65
N MET A 313 -6.73 -15.17 9.28
CA MET A 313 -6.26 -13.80 9.42
C MET A 313 -6.84 -13.14 10.67
N ARG A 314 -6.05 -12.28 11.32
CA ARG A 314 -6.55 -11.42 12.41
C ARG A 314 -7.21 -10.18 11.79
N ARG A 315 -8.52 -9.97 12.07
CA ARG A 315 -9.32 -8.80 11.65
C ARG A 315 -9.37 -8.56 10.13
N GLN A 316 -10.47 -9.00 9.52
CA GLN A 316 -10.81 -8.70 8.12
C GLN A 316 -12.33 -8.58 7.98
N ASP A 317 -12.94 -7.73 8.83
CA ASP A 317 -14.40 -7.59 8.93
C ASP A 317 -15.05 -7.11 7.62
N ASP A 318 -14.33 -6.28 6.82
CA ASP A 318 -14.79 -5.80 5.53
C ASP A 318 -14.83 -6.89 4.44
N LEU A 319 -13.82 -7.77 4.43
CA LEU A 319 -13.81 -8.89 3.49
C LEU A 319 -14.90 -9.91 3.83
N LEU A 320 -15.08 -10.19 5.12
CA LEU A 320 -16.12 -11.10 5.58
C LEU A 320 -17.52 -10.55 5.31
N ALA A 321 -17.73 -9.25 5.52
CA ALA A 321 -18.99 -8.59 5.17
C ALA A 321 -19.29 -8.71 3.67
N HIS A 322 -18.28 -8.45 2.82
CA HIS A 322 -18.43 -8.60 1.36
C HIS A 322 -18.69 -10.05 0.96
N ALA A 323 -17.98 -11.03 1.52
CA ALA A 323 -18.23 -12.45 1.25
C ALA A 323 -19.68 -12.84 1.61
N ARG A 324 -20.18 -12.42 2.77
CA ARG A 324 -21.58 -12.64 3.20
C ARG A 324 -22.60 -12.01 2.26
N ALA A 325 -22.33 -10.77 1.77
CA ALA A 325 -23.18 -10.12 0.79
C ALA A 325 -23.28 -10.93 -0.52
N LEU A 326 -22.16 -11.49 -1.00
CA LEU A 326 -22.17 -12.35 -2.18
C LEU A 326 -22.81 -13.72 -1.93
N ARG A 327 -22.66 -14.30 -0.73
CA ARG A 327 -23.40 -15.50 -0.31
C ARG A 327 -24.90 -15.25 -0.27
N ALA A 328 -25.34 -14.06 0.15
CA ALA A 328 -26.74 -13.69 0.13
C ALA A 328 -27.30 -13.67 -1.30
N GLU A 329 -26.53 -13.11 -2.25
CA GLU A 329 -26.92 -13.10 -3.67
C GLU A 329 -27.00 -14.52 -4.25
N LEU A 330 -26.05 -15.39 -3.89
CA LEU A 330 -26.06 -16.80 -4.30
C LEU A 330 -27.29 -17.52 -3.72
N ALA A 331 -27.55 -17.40 -2.41
CA ALA A 331 -28.69 -18.04 -1.75
C ALA A 331 -30.03 -17.59 -2.35
N LEU A 332 -30.17 -16.31 -2.73
CA LEU A 332 -31.40 -15.84 -3.40
C LEU A 332 -31.59 -16.51 -4.77
N ARG A 333 -30.51 -16.75 -5.52
CA ARG A 333 -30.57 -17.46 -6.80
C ARG A 333 -30.97 -18.91 -6.65
N ASP A 334 -30.54 -19.55 -5.56
CA ASP A 334 -30.87 -20.94 -5.23
C ASP A 334 -32.28 -21.06 -4.64
N GLY A 335 -33.03 -19.95 -4.53
CA GLY A 335 -34.38 -19.92 -3.95
C GLY A 335 -34.42 -19.98 -2.41
N GLU A 336 -33.26 -19.88 -1.74
CA GLU A 336 -33.13 -19.89 -0.28
C GLU A 336 -33.42 -18.50 0.32
N VAL A 337 -34.63 -17.97 0.09
CA VAL A 337 -35.01 -16.56 0.40
C VAL A 337 -34.70 -16.17 1.85
N GLY A 338 -35.05 -17.07 2.81
CA GLY A 338 -34.81 -16.82 4.23
C GLY A 338 -33.31 -16.65 4.57
N ARG A 339 -32.47 -17.53 4.01
CA ARG A 339 -31.05 -17.49 4.20
C ARG A 339 -30.40 -16.27 3.51
N ALA A 340 -30.87 -15.93 2.31
CA ALA A 340 -30.44 -14.74 1.59
C ALA A 340 -30.66 -13.47 2.40
N ARG A 341 -31.86 -13.36 3.01
CA ARG A 341 -32.21 -12.24 3.87
C ARG A 341 -31.30 -12.16 5.11
N GLU A 342 -31.16 -13.26 5.84
CA GLU A 342 -30.30 -13.33 7.05
C GLU A 342 -28.87 -12.89 6.76
N LEU A 343 -28.27 -13.44 5.69
CA LEU A 343 -26.90 -13.12 5.28
C LEU A 343 -26.73 -11.64 4.89
N ALA A 344 -27.70 -11.06 4.19
CA ALA A 344 -27.67 -9.65 3.80
C ALA A 344 -27.82 -8.72 5.01
N GLU A 345 -28.74 -9.03 5.94
CA GLU A 345 -28.92 -8.27 7.19
C GLU A 345 -27.64 -8.31 8.06
N VAL A 346 -27.02 -9.49 8.20
CA VAL A 346 -25.76 -9.64 8.93
C VAL A 346 -24.62 -8.86 8.25
N ALA A 347 -24.54 -8.89 6.92
CA ALA A 347 -23.52 -8.14 6.18
C ALA A 347 -23.67 -6.62 6.39
N LEU A 348 -24.90 -6.09 6.29
CA LEU A 348 -25.20 -4.68 6.52
C LEU A 348 -24.92 -4.25 7.97
N ALA A 349 -25.26 -5.09 8.94
CA ALA A 349 -25.06 -4.80 10.38
C ALA A 349 -23.58 -4.60 10.76
N THR A 350 -22.64 -5.07 9.95
CA THR A 350 -21.20 -4.85 10.19
C THR A 350 -20.78 -3.39 10.03
N GLY A 351 -21.50 -2.60 9.22
CA GLY A 351 -21.10 -1.24 8.82
C GLY A 351 -19.82 -1.18 7.97
N GLN A 352 -19.34 -2.32 7.45
CA GLN A 352 -18.08 -2.42 6.72
C GLN A 352 -18.22 -2.46 5.19
N LEU A 353 -19.45 -2.54 4.69
CA LEU A 353 -19.72 -2.54 3.25
C LEU A 353 -19.57 -1.14 2.66
N ASP A 354 -19.01 -1.06 1.45
CA ASP A 354 -19.00 0.17 0.67
C ASP A 354 -20.40 0.52 0.13
N ALA A 355 -20.54 1.73 -0.40
CA ALA A 355 -21.85 2.25 -0.85
C ALA A 355 -22.51 1.35 -1.91
N GLU A 356 -21.75 0.79 -2.85
CA GLU A 356 -22.26 -0.11 -3.87
C GLU A 356 -22.70 -1.44 -3.28
N GLN A 357 -21.93 -2.02 -2.38
CA GLN A 357 -22.25 -3.26 -1.69
C GLN A 357 -23.49 -3.11 -0.82
N GLN A 358 -23.63 -1.98 -0.09
CA GLN A 358 -24.82 -1.65 0.68
C GLN A 358 -26.06 -1.59 -0.23
N LEU A 359 -25.95 -0.88 -1.35
CA LEU A 359 -27.06 -0.76 -2.31
C LEU A 359 -27.47 -2.13 -2.85
N ARG A 360 -26.51 -3.01 -3.19
CA ARG A 360 -26.79 -4.37 -3.64
C ARG A 360 -27.52 -5.19 -2.57
N CYS A 361 -27.09 -5.12 -1.31
CA CYS A 361 -27.76 -5.80 -0.21
C CYS A 361 -29.20 -5.30 -0.02
N HIS A 362 -29.44 -3.99 -0.03
CA HIS A 362 -30.80 -3.44 0.10
C HIS A 362 -31.70 -3.82 -1.09
N LEU A 363 -31.18 -3.82 -2.32
CA LEU A 363 -31.90 -4.30 -3.49
C LEU A 363 -32.25 -5.78 -3.38
N LEU A 364 -31.33 -6.60 -2.84
CA LEU A 364 -31.56 -8.01 -2.57
C LEU A 364 -32.66 -8.20 -1.53
N LEU A 365 -32.65 -7.45 -0.43
CA LEU A 365 -33.66 -7.51 0.62
C LEU A 365 -35.05 -7.15 0.08
N VAL A 366 -35.15 -6.15 -0.81
CA VAL A 366 -36.42 -5.82 -1.47
C VAL A 366 -36.90 -6.98 -2.36
N ARG A 367 -36.00 -7.57 -3.16
CA ARG A 367 -36.35 -8.73 -4.01
C ARG A 367 -36.75 -9.93 -3.18
N ALA A 368 -36.04 -10.24 -2.10
CA ALA A 368 -36.39 -11.32 -1.18
C ALA A 368 -37.74 -11.11 -0.53
N ALA A 369 -38.08 -9.88 -0.16
CA ALA A 369 -39.41 -9.54 0.38
C ALA A 369 -40.50 -9.69 -0.67
N ASP A 370 -40.30 -9.27 -1.92
CA ASP A 370 -41.25 -9.38 -3.02
C ASP A 370 -41.54 -10.86 -3.41
N GLU A 371 -40.58 -11.77 -3.21
CA GLU A 371 -40.77 -13.20 -3.44
C GLU A 371 -41.68 -13.85 -2.37
N VAL A 372 -41.64 -13.35 -1.13
CA VAL A 372 -42.47 -13.85 -0.04
C VAL A 372 -43.89 -13.24 -0.06
N ASP A 373 -43.96 -11.91 -0.23
CA ASP A 373 -45.22 -11.15 -0.33
C ASP A 373 -45.02 -9.97 -1.30
N PRO A 374 -45.60 -10.04 -2.51
CA PRO A 374 -45.50 -8.98 -3.52
C PRO A 374 -46.03 -7.61 -3.06
N HIS A 375 -46.87 -7.56 -2.04
CA HIS A 375 -47.43 -6.35 -1.43
C HIS A 375 -46.79 -6.01 -0.07
N GLY A 376 -45.96 -6.92 0.46
CA GLY A 376 -45.17 -6.76 1.67
C GLY A 376 -43.90 -5.93 1.40
N GLY A 377 -42.90 -6.05 2.23
CA GLY A 377 -41.57 -5.45 1.99
C GLY A 377 -41.50 -3.94 2.18
N GLY A 378 -42.45 -3.33 2.85
CA GLY A 378 -42.48 -1.90 3.17
C GLY A 378 -41.20 -1.47 3.92
N ASP A 379 -40.77 -2.27 4.88
CA ASP A 379 -39.57 -2.00 5.69
C ASP A 379 -38.26 -2.03 4.82
N ALA A 380 -38.13 -3.03 3.94
CA ALA A 380 -36.98 -3.15 3.05
C ALA A 380 -36.91 -1.99 2.04
N ARG A 381 -38.06 -1.56 1.50
CA ARG A 381 -38.17 -0.41 0.61
C ARG A 381 -37.90 0.90 1.34
N THR A 382 -38.36 1.05 2.58
CA THR A 382 -38.08 2.21 3.43
C THR A 382 -36.58 2.32 3.74
N ALA A 383 -35.92 1.21 4.07
CA ALA A 383 -34.49 1.16 4.31
C ALA A 383 -33.67 1.49 3.03
N LEU A 384 -34.10 0.99 1.86
CA LEU A 384 -33.51 1.36 0.58
C LEU A 384 -33.66 2.86 0.29
N ALA A 385 -34.84 3.44 0.52
CA ALA A 385 -35.10 4.86 0.32
C ALA A 385 -34.21 5.73 1.22
N ALA A 386 -34.06 5.37 2.50
CA ALA A 386 -33.18 6.06 3.43
C ALA A 386 -31.69 5.99 3.00
N LEU A 387 -31.23 4.86 2.45
CA LEU A 387 -29.89 4.74 1.87
C LEU A 387 -29.73 5.69 0.67
N LEU A 388 -30.72 5.73 -0.23
CA LEU A 388 -30.64 6.54 -1.46
C LEU A 388 -30.60 8.05 -1.20
N GLU A 389 -31.13 8.53 -0.08
CA GLU A 389 -31.04 9.93 0.33
C GLU A 389 -29.61 10.32 0.74
N ASN A 390 -28.79 9.35 1.17
CA ASN A 390 -27.46 9.59 1.74
C ASN A 390 -26.31 9.07 0.86
N ILE A 391 -26.60 8.29 -0.17
CA ILE A 391 -25.58 7.70 -1.03
C ILE A 391 -25.06 8.74 -2.02
N ASN A 392 -23.71 8.86 -2.14
CA ASN A 392 -23.14 9.62 -3.23
C ASN A 392 -23.31 8.81 -4.55
N PRO A 393 -24.03 9.34 -5.55
CA PRO A 393 -24.25 8.63 -6.81
C PRO A 393 -22.97 8.45 -7.63
N GLU A 394 -21.95 9.31 -7.41
CA GLU A 394 -20.66 9.18 -8.07
C GLU A 394 -19.96 7.91 -7.59
N GLY A 395 -19.52 7.07 -8.52
CA GLY A 395 -18.79 5.84 -8.20
C GLY A 395 -19.66 4.59 -7.96
N VAL A 396 -20.99 4.72 -7.94
CA VAL A 396 -21.91 3.58 -7.95
C VAL A 396 -22.16 3.12 -9.40
N ASP A 397 -22.21 1.79 -9.60
CA ASP A 397 -22.47 1.20 -10.92
C ASP A 397 -23.75 1.76 -11.54
N PRO A 398 -23.69 2.42 -12.72
CA PRO A 398 -24.89 2.94 -13.40
C PRO A 398 -25.99 1.88 -13.62
N LEU A 399 -25.62 0.62 -13.75
CA LEU A 399 -26.59 -0.47 -13.92
C LEU A 399 -27.42 -0.74 -12.65
N LEU A 400 -26.90 -0.45 -11.47
CA LEU A 400 -27.66 -0.54 -10.22
C LEU A 400 -28.78 0.49 -10.15
N TRP A 401 -28.55 1.69 -10.67
CA TRP A 401 -29.61 2.71 -10.75
C TRP A 401 -30.79 2.26 -11.62
N ARG A 402 -30.52 1.47 -12.66
CA ARG A 402 -31.61 0.86 -13.44
C ARG A 402 -32.43 -0.14 -12.62
N ASP A 403 -31.78 -0.90 -11.73
CA ASP A 403 -32.48 -1.83 -10.85
C ASP A 403 -33.29 -1.09 -9.77
N VAL A 404 -32.75 0.00 -9.22
CA VAL A 404 -33.48 0.93 -8.33
C VAL A 404 -34.72 1.48 -9.04
N ALA A 405 -34.58 1.97 -10.27
CA ALA A 405 -35.68 2.50 -11.06
C ALA A 405 -36.74 1.44 -11.33
N ARG A 406 -36.36 0.20 -11.63
CA ARG A 406 -37.31 -0.92 -11.83
C ARG A 406 -38.13 -1.21 -10.57
N ILE A 407 -37.52 -1.17 -9.38
CA ILE A 407 -38.22 -1.35 -8.10
C ILE A 407 -39.18 -0.18 -7.84
N ALA A 408 -38.73 1.06 -8.13
CA ALA A 408 -39.57 2.24 -7.96
C ALA A 408 -40.79 2.22 -8.89
N LEU A 409 -40.61 1.78 -10.15
CA LEU A 409 -41.68 1.71 -11.16
C LEU A 409 -42.69 0.56 -10.92
N ARG A 410 -42.33 -0.50 -10.18
CA ARG A 410 -43.26 -1.59 -9.82
C ARG A 410 -44.29 -1.20 -8.76
N LYS A 411 -44.22 0.01 -8.22
CA LYS A 411 -45.19 0.56 -7.25
C LYS A 411 -46.49 1.09 -7.88
N HIS A 412 -46.58 1.03 -9.20
CA HIS A 412 -47.80 1.44 -9.96
C HIS A 412 -48.27 0.30 -10.85
#